data_f78e4c3456d5de93479ba545ecce31ff
#
_entry.id   f78e4c3456d5de93479ba545ecce31ff
#
_cell.length_a   1.000
_cell.length_b   1.000
_cell.length_c   1.000
_cell.angle_alpha   90.00
_cell.angle_beta   90.00
_cell.angle_gamma   90.00
#
_symmetry.space_group_name_H-M   'P 1'
#
loop_
_entity.id
_entity.type
_entity.pdbx_description
1 polymer ?
#
loop_
_entity_poly.entity_id
_entity_poly.type
_entity_poly.pdbx_seq_one_letter_code
_entity_poly.pdbx_strand_id
1 'polypeptide(L)'
;MKKIWKHLFNQNMLYILLMLVQIAFLVLSVLFLNRNYAWVYGALLLLNGLLIIYITNSRKNPTYKNAWLVVIAVLPIFGGLSYLFLKTRRDTRIFFHNYKQQMEQTKPLLTQEPDAARHLFNDSQQVYNLSTYLQHTGFPVYEQTNVTYFPLGEEQFAEMKNRLREAKRFIFIEYFIIAPGKMWNEFLEILIERARAGVEVRLMYDGFGTKFFSTGDFLKIAKQHHIQCQCFNPFRPLLSSAQNNRDHRKILVIDGNIAFNGGTNLADEYINEKVRFGHWKDTAIMLEGAAVWSYTMMFLQLWNMNNPNKKEAYDQYRPTYLPKQTNGGFIQPYGDSPVQDDVKGVMVYLDLISNAKRYVYIETPYLIPDHDLLTALKLAAEKGVDVRIITPHIPDKWYVYQLAWNAYQELLESGVKIFEYTPGFIHAKSFVVDDELAVLGTINLDYRSLYLHFECATLIYHCNVIQTMLADFLKTQRKSQPITLEDCKNRKWYQKCNSYVLGLLAPLL
;
A
#
# COMPACT_ATOMS: atom_id res chain seq x y z
N MET A 1 -10.14 -25.94 27.86
CA MET A 1 -11.28 -25.40 27.12
C MET A 1 -10.95 -24.08 26.39
N LYS A 2 -10.35 -23.06 26.99
CA LYS A 2 -10.04 -21.76 26.30
C LYS A 2 -9.12 -21.88 25.07
N LYS A 3 -8.20 -22.85 24.99
CA LYS A 3 -7.32 -23.08 23.83
C LYS A 3 -8.04 -23.70 22.62
N ILE A 4 -9.03 -24.54 22.84
CA ILE A 4 -9.81 -25.19 21.78
C ILE A 4 -10.77 -24.17 21.13
N TRP A 5 -11.37 -23.27 21.91
CA TRP A 5 -12.21 -22.20 21.41
C TRP A 5 -11.43 -21.18 20.55
N LYS A 6 -10.17 -20.90 20.87
CA LYS A 6 -9.31 -20.01 20.07
C LYS A 6 -8.94 -20.61 18.69
N HIS A 7 -8.92 -21.93 18.55
CA HIS A 7 -8.69 -22.61 17.26
C HIS A 7 -9.97 -22.74 16.43
N LEU A 8 -11.13 -22.96 17.09
CA LEU A 8 -12.43 -23.05 16.44
C LEU A 8 -12.94 -21.71 15.85
N PHE A 9 -12.42 -20.58 16.34
CA PHE A 9 -12.73 -19.22 15.83
C PHE A 9 -11.61 -18.60 15.00
N ASN A 10 -10.74 -19.42 14.39
CA ASN A 10 -9.84 -18.93 13.36
C ASN A 10 -10.68 -18.51 12.13
N GLN A 11 -10.34 -17.38 11.49
CA GLN A 11 -11.08 -16.85 10.32
C GLN A 11 -11.31 -17.92 9.25
N ASN A 12 -10.31 -18.76 8.99
CA ASN A 12 -10.42 -19.83 8.01
C ASN A 12 -11.50 -20.87 8.40
N MET A 13 -11.65 -21.17 9.68
CA MET A 13 -12.71 -22.07 10.18
C MET A 13 -14.10 -21.43 10.05
N LEU A 14 -14.22 -20.12 10.27
CA LEU A 14 -15.48 -19.42 10.07
C LEU A 14 -15.88 -19.40 8.59
N TYR A 15 -14.95 -19.18 7.67
CA TYR A 15 -15.19 -19.28 6.22
C TYR A 15 -15.57 -20.69 5.81
N ILE A 16 -14.87 -21.70 6.31
CA ILE A 16 -15.19 -23.11 6.07
C ILE A 16 -16.60 -23.44 6.62
N LEU A 17 -16.92 -22.99 7.83
CA LEU A 17 -18.24 -23.22 8.44
C LEU A 17 -19.34 -22.54 7.62
N LEU A 18 -19.16 -21.28 7.20
CA LEU A 18 -20.12 -20.58 6.35
C LEU A 18 -20.29 -21.24 4.99
N MET A 19 -19.20 -21.75 4.42
CA MET A 19 -19.22 -22.49 3.16
C MET A 19 -19.94 -23.84 3.32
N LEU A 20 -19.70 -24.56 4.44
CA LEU A 20 -20.39 -25.81 4.75
C LEU A 20 -21.89 -25.58 5.01
N VAL A 21 -22.27 -24.52 5.73
CA VAL A 21 -23.66 -24.13 5.93
C VAL A 21 -24.35 -23.80 4.59
N GLN A 22 -23.64 -23.18 3.67
CA GLN A 22 -24.17 -22.89 2.34
C GLN A 22 -24.30 -24.15 1.48
N ILE A 23 -23.30 -25.04 1.47
CA ILE A 23 -23.39 -26.33 0.77
C ILE A 23 -24.54 -27.15 1.36
N ALA A 24 -24.65 -27.23 2.69
CA ALA A 24 -25.76 -27.89 3.35
C ALA A 24 -27.12 -27.28 2.96
N PHE A 25 -27.21 -25.94 2.92
CA PHE A 25 -28.43 -25.25 2.50
C PHE A 25 -28.78 -25.53 1.03
N LEU A 26 -27.79 -25.52 0.10
CA LEU A 26 -27.99 -25.89 -1.30
C LEU A 26 -28.47 -27.34 -1.43
N VAL A 27 -27.82 -28.27 -0.74
CA VAL A 27 -28.22 -29.70 -0.73
C VAL A 27 -29.62 -29.87 -0.14
N LEU A 28 -29.90 -29.25 1.00
CA LEU A 28 -31.21 -29.27 1.63
C LEU A 28 -32.27 -28.60 0.75
N SER A 29 -31.96 -27.51 0.07
CA SER A 29 -32.88 -26.85 -0.86
C SER A 29 -33.22 -27.74 -2.04
N VAL A 30 -32.25 -28.51 -2.56
CA VAL A 30 -32.48 -29.48 -3.65
C VAL A 30 -33.27 -30.71 -3.15
N LEU A 31 -32.97 -31.21 -1.94
CA LEU A 31 -33.61 -32.40 -1.39
C LEU A 31 -35.01 -32.14 -0.83
N PHE A 32 -35.26 -30.92 -0.34
CA PHE A 32 -36.52 -30.53 0.30
C PHE A 32 -37.26 -29.43 -0.48
N LEU A 33 -37.20 -29.42 -1.81
CA LEU A 33 -38.01 -28.55 -2.69
C LEU A 33 -39.51 -28.82 -2.49
N ASN A 34 -39.96 -28.59 -1.26
CA ASN A 34 -41.35 -28.67 -0.91
C ASN A 34 -41.99 -27.29 -1.22
N ARG A 35 -43.23 -27.30 -1.70
CA ARG A 35 -44.02 -26.15 -2.20
C ARG A 35 -44.02 -24.92 -1.27
N ASN A 36 -43.70 -25.10 0.03
CA ASN A 36 -43.68 -24.03 1.03
C ASN A 36 -42.42 -23.16 1.04
N TYR A 37 -41.32 -23.53 0.37
CA TYR A 37 -40.09 -22.72 0.34
C TYR A 37 -39.89 -21.92 -0.95
N ALA A 38 -40.74 -22.12 -1.95
CA ALA A 38 -40.65 -21.44 -3.24
C ALA A 38 -40.72 -19.91 -3.12
N TRP A 39 -41.53 -19.40 -2.23
CA TRP A 39 -41.66 -17.96 -1.99
C TRP A 39 -40.45 -17.35 -1.29
N VAL A 40 -39.77 -18.07 -0.38
CA VAL A 40 -38.52 -17.65 0.26
C VAL A 40 -37.41 -17.55 -0.79
N TYR A 41 -37.31 -18.56 -1.64
CA TYR A 41 -36.34 -18.55 -2.75
C TYR A 41 -36.64 -17.40 -3.74
N GLY A 42 -37.90 -17.18 -4.08
CA GLY A 42 -38.31 -16.07 -4.92
C GLY A 42 -37.98 -14.70 -4.32
N ALA A 43 -38.17 -14.52 -3.01
CA ALA A 43 -37.78 -13.30 -2.31
C ALA A 43 -36.26 -13.08 -2.29
N LEU A 44 -35.48 -14.14 -2.14
CA LEU A 44 -34.00 -14.06 -2.22
C LEU A 44 -33.51 -13.73 -3.62
N LEU A 45 -34.12 -14.31 -4.66
CA LEU A 45 -33.82 -13.96 -6.05
C LEU A 45 -34.15 -12.50 -6.35
N LEU A 46 -35.29 -12.02 -5.88
CA LEU A 46 -35.68 -10.61 -6.03
C LEU A 46 -34.68 -9.69 -5.32
N LEU A 47 -34.29 -10.02 -4.08
CA LEU A 47 -33.27 -9.28 -3.33
C LEU A 47 -31.94 -9.23 -4.12
N ASN A 48 -31.48 -10.36 -4.65
CA ASN A 48 -30.25 -10.42 -5.46
C ASN A 48 -30.38 -9.58 -6.73
N GLY A 49 -31.53 -9.63 -7.42
CA GLY A 49 -31.81 -8.77 -8.59
C GLY A 49 -31.69 -7.29 -8.25
N LEU A 50 -32.28 -6.86 -7.13
CA LEU A 50 -32.16 -5.48 -6.63
C LEU A 50 -30.71 -5.12 -6.26
N LEU A 51 -29.98 -6.05 -5.63
CA LEU A 51 -28.56 -5.85 -5.32
C LEU A 51 -27.69 -5.75 -6.57
N ILE A 52 -27.92 -6.57 -7.58
CA ILE A 52 -27.24 -6.51 -8.87
C ILE A 52 -27.44 -5.13 -9.51
N ILE A 53 -28.69 -4.65 -9.59
CA ILE A 53 -29.00 -3.32 -10.12
C ILE A 53 -28.28 -2.24 -9.29
N TYR A 54 -28.34 -2.34 -7.98
CA TYR A 54 -27.67 -1.39 -7.08
C TYR A 54 -26.15 -1.37 -7.27
N ILE A 55 -25.49 -2.55 -7.32
CA ILE A 55 -24.02 -2.67 -7.50
C ILE A 55 -23.60 -2.11 -8.85
N THR A 56 -24.31 -2.46 -9.91
CA THR A 56 -24.04 -2.02 -11.29
C THR A 56 -24.07 -0.48 -11.39
N ASN A 57 -25.03 0.17 -10.76
CA ASN A 57 -25.19 1.62 -10.77
C ASN A 57 -24.32 2.35 -9.71
N SER A 58 -23.54 1.64 -8.89
CA SER A 58 -22.64 2.27 -7.91
C SER A 58 -21.44 2.92 -8.61
N ARG A 59 -20.83 3.95 -7.99
CA ARG A 59 -19.63 4.65 -8.50
C ARG A 59 -18.31 3.93 -8.21
N LYS A 60 -18.35 2.66 -7.81
CA LYS A 60 -17.15 1.88 -7.50
C LYS A 60 -16.44 1.41 -8.76
N ASN A 61 -15.15 1.05 -8.60
CA ASN A 61 -14.34 0.46 -9.67
C ASN A 61 -15.08 -0.71 -10.34
N PRO A 62 -15.16 -0.75 -11.70
CA PRO A 62 -15.87 -1.80 -12.44
C PRO A 62 -15.44 -3.22 -12.09
N THR A 63 -14.14 -3.44 -11.90
CA THR A 63 -13.59 -4.77 -11.61
C THR A 63 -14.05 -5.28 -10.23
N TYR A 64 -14.09 -4.39 -9.23
CA TYR A 64 -14.66 -4.70 -7.91
C TYR A 64 -16.17 -5.04 -7.99
N LYS A 65 -16.94 -4.30 -8.82
CA LYS A 65 -18.36 -4.62 -9.06
C LYS A 65 -18.51 -5.99 -9.65
N ASN A 66 -17.75 -6.29 -10.72
CA ASN A 66 -17.81 -7.57 -11.43
C ASN A 66 -17.50 -8.74 -10.50
N ALA A 67 -16.49 -8.63 -9.63
CA ALA A 67 -16.18 -9.68 -8.67
C ALA A 67 -17.37 -9.96 -7.72
N TRP A 68 -18.06 -8.93 -7.23
CA TRP A 68 -19.26 -9.12 -6.40
C TRP A 68 -20.45 -9.67 -7.19
N LEU A 69 -20.63 -9.26 -8.44
CA LEU A 69 -21.69 -9.79 -9.31
C LEU A 69 -21.50 -11.30 -9.53
N VAL A 70 -20.25 -11.75 -9.76
CA VAL A 70 -19.92 -13.17 -9.87
C VAL A 70 -20.23 -13.92 -8.57
N VAL A 71 -19.81 -13.38 -7.42
CA VAL A 71 -20.08 -14.00 -6.10
C VAL A 71 -21.59 -14.11 -5.85
N ILE A 72 -22.38 -13.08 -6.17
CA ILE A 72 -23.84 -13.09 -6.00
C ILE A 72 -24.50 -14.07 -6.97
N ALA A 73 -24.02 -14.18 -8.21
CA ALA A 73 -24.58 -15.09 -9.22
C ALA A 73 -24.30 -16.56 -8.87
N VAL A 74 -23.07 -16.88 -8.45
CA VAL A 74 -22.65 -18.25 -8.11
C VAL A 74 -23.19 -18.68 -6.75
N LEU A 75 -23.31 -17.75 -5.79
CA LEU A 75 -23.71 -18.00 -4.41
C LEU A 75 -24.88 -17.11 -4.01
N PRO A 76 -26.09 -17.33 -4.58
CA PRO A 76 -27.19 -16.37 -4.51
C PRO A 76 -27.66 -16.03 -3.10
N ILE A 77 -27.54 -16.94 -2.12
CA ILE A 77 -27.94 -16.66 -0.74
C ILE A 77 -26.78 -16.01 0.01
N PHE A 78 -25.59 -16.61 -0.07
CA PHE A 78 -24.42 -16.15 0.67
C PHE A 78 -23.86 -14.83 0.10
N GLY A 79 -23.77 -14.70 -1.22
CA GLY A 79 -23.19 -13.54 -1.89
C GLY A 79 -23.93 -12.25 -1.58
N GLY A 80 -25.26 -12.24 -1.75
CA GLY A 80 -26.10 -11.07 -1.47
C GLY A 80 -26.07 -10.66 0.00
N LEU A 81 -26.25 -11.60 0.90
CA LEU A 81 -26.21 -11.35 2.35
C LEU A 81 -24.82 -10.89 2.80
N SER A 82 -23.75 -11.51 2.29
CA SER A 82 -22.38 -11.10 2.60
C SER A 82 -22.08 -9.69 2.12
N TYR A 83 -22.51 -9.33 0.92
CA TYR A 83 -22.36 -7.97 0.40
C TYR A 83 -23.05 -6.94 1.32
N LEU A 84 -24.31 -7.18 1.71
CA LEU A 84 -25.05 -6.30 2.62
C LEU A 84 -24.38 -6.21 3.98
N PHE A 85 -23.98 -7.34 4.54
CA PHE A 85 -23.36 -7.41 5.86
C PHE A 85 -22.01 -6.68 5.89
N LEU A 86 -21.18 -6.85 4.86
CA LEU A 86 -19.89 -6.16 4.77
C LEU A 86 -20.05 -4.66 4.55
N LYS A 87 -21.09 -4.24 3.82
CA LYS A 87 -21.32 -2.83 3.48
C LYS A 87 -21.92 -2.00 4.62
N THR A 88 -22.77 -2.57 5.47
CA THR A 88 -23.65 -1.82 6.39
C THR A 88 -23.03 -1.52 7.75
N ARG A 89 -21.75 -1.83 7.99
CA ARG A 89 -21.16 -1.70 9.34
C ARG A 89 -20.94 -0.25 9.78
N ARG A 90 -21.47 0.05 10.97
CA ARG A 90 -21.34 1.34 11.65
C ARG A 90 -19.88 1.69 11.96
N ASP A 91 -19.06 0.70 12.34
CA ASP A 91 -17.65 0.90 12.70
C ASP A 91 -16.82 1.48 11.54
N THR A 92 -17.07 1.01 10.31
CA THR A 92 -16.41 1.53 9.10
C THR A 92 -16.78 2.98 8.83
N ARG A 93 -18.03 3.35 9.06
CA ARG A 93 -18.51 4.74 8.85
C ARG A 93 -17.89 5.69 9.85
N ILE A 94 -17.80 5.31 11.13
CA ILE A 94 -17.18 6.13 12.19
C ILE A 94 -15.70 6.31 11.88
N PHE A 95 -14.99 5.24 11.51
CA PHE A 95 -13.60 5.26 11.13
C PHE A 95 -13.34 6.24 9.97
N PHE A 96 -14.11 6.15 8.89
CA PHE A 96 -13.98 7.04 7.75
C PHE A 96 -14.36 8.49 8.07
N HIS A 97 -15.38 8.69 8.89
CA HIS A 97 -15.77 10.03 9.33
C HIS A 97 -14.65 10.71 10.13
N ASN A 98 -14.07 10.01 11.10
CA ASN A 98 -13.01 10.54 11.94
C ASN A 98 -11.75 10.89 11.11
N TYR A 99 -11.38 10.04 10.15
CA TYR A 99 -10.26 10.32 9.28
C TYR A 99 -10.51 11.55 8.38
N LYS A 100 -11.68 11.64 7.76
CA LYS A 100 -12.08 12.84 6.99
C LYS A 100 -12.02 14.11 7.84
N GLN A 101 -12.53 14.05 9.06
CA GLN A 101 -12.47 15.17 9.99
C GLN A 101 -11.03 15.60 10.28
N GLN A 102 -10.10 14.64 10.48
CA GLN A 102 -8.69 14.96 10.66
C GLN A 102 -8.06 15.59 9.42
N MET A 103 -8.36 15.07 8.23
CA MET A 103 -7.90 15.65 6.97
C MET A 103 -8.37 17.10 6.80
N GLU A 104 -9.65 17.39 7.04
CA GLU A 104 -10.21 18.73 6.93
C GLU A 104 -9.59 19.71 7.95
N GLN A 105 -9.42 19.26 9.20
CA GLN A 105 -8.81 20.09 10.26
C GLN A 105 -7.35 20.42 9.99
N THR A 106 -6.63 19.52 9.33
CA THR A 106 -5.19 19.68 9.08
C THR A 106 -4.87 20.26 7.71
N LYS A 107 -5.84 20.32 6.79
CA LYS A 107 -5.67 20.89 5.45
C LYS A 107 -5.03 22.30 5.46
N PRO A 108 -5.43 23.24 6.35
CA PRO A 108 -4.80 24.55 6.42
C PRO A 108 -3.32 24.55 6.81
N LEU A 109 -2.80 23.46 7.37
CA LEU A 109 -1.40 23.31 7.77
C LEU A 109 -0.51 22.80 6.64
N LEU A 110 -1.10 22.27 5.57
CA LEU A 110 -0.45 21.76 4.36
C LEU A 110 -0.64 22.76 3.20
N THR A 111 -0.24 24.00 3.43
CA THR A 111 -0.32 25.06 2.42
C THR A 111 0.84 24.97 1.44
N GLN A 112 0.53 25.23 0.17
CA GLN A 112 1.52 25.30 -0.88
C GLN A 112 2.32 26.61 -0.79
N GLU A 113 3.64 26.51 -0.81
CA GLU A 113 4.51 27.68 -0.98
C GLU A 113 4.39 28.23 -2.41
N PRO A 114 4.01 29.51 -2.59
CA PRO A 114 3.77 30.07 -3.92
C PRO A 114 4.99 30.03 -4.84
N ASP A 115 6.20 30.18 -4.28
CA ASP A 115 7.43 30.18 -5.06
C ASP A 115 7.73 28.82 -5.64
N ALA A 116 7.66 27.75 -4.85
CA ALA A 116 7.86 26.38 -5.32
C ALA A 116 6.88 26.02 -6.45
N ALA A 117 5.60 26.37 -6.31
CA ALA A 117 4.60 26.14 -7.35
C ALA A 117 4.91 26.93 -8.63
N ARG A 118 5.33 28.21 -8.51
CA ARG A 118 5.70 29.05 -9.65
C ARG A 118 6.96 28.52 -10.37
N HIS A 119 7.98 28.13 -9.63
CA HIS A 119 9.19 27.56 -10.19
C HIS A 119 8.88 26.26 -10.95
N LEU A 120 8.07 25.38 -10.37
CA LEU A 120 7.66 24.15 -11.04
C LEU A 120 6.86 24.42 -12.33
N PHE A 121 5.95 25.42 -12.31
CA PHE A 121 5.20 25.83 -13.50
C PHE A 121 6.12 26.29 -14.63
N ASN A 122 7.13 27.10 -14.30
CA ASN A 122 8.10 27.60 -15.26
C ASN A 122 9.03 26.51 -15.80
N ASP A 123 9.29 25.48 -15.01
CA ASP A 123 10.16 24.35 -15.40
C ASP A 123 9.40 23.33 -16.26
N SER A 124 8.22 22.88 -15.82
CA SER A 124 7.37 21.96 -16.56
C SER A 124 5.89 22.13 -16.25
N GLN A 125 5.14 22.63 -17.23
CA GLN A 125 3.68 22.73 -17.10
C GLN A 125 2.99 21.36 -16.91
N GLN A 126 3.52 20.33 -17.53
CA GLN A 126 3.00 18.97 -17.40
C GLN A 126 3.10 18.46 -15.95
N VAL A 127 4.30 18.56 -15.35
CA VAL A 127 4.52 18.13 -13.97
C VAL A 127 3.79 19.03 -12.98
N TYR A 128 3.71 20.34 -13.28
CA TYR A 128 2.90 21.27 -12.51
C TYR A 128 1.42 20.87 -12.46
N ASN A 129 0.84 20.40 -13.57
CA ASN A 129 -0.55 19.95 -13.61
C ASN A 129 -0.78 18.73 -12.70
N LEU A 130 0.12 17.74 -12.75
CA LEU A 130 0.11 16.59 -11.82
C LEU A 130 0.28 17.05 -10.37
N SER A 131 1.24 17.93 -10.13
CA SER A 131 1.47 18.52 -8.79
C SER A 131 0.23 19.27 -8.28
N THR A 132 -0.44 20.04 -9.13
CA THR A 132 -1.67 20.77 -8.79
C THR A 132 -2.79 19.81 -8.38
N TYR A 133 -2.94 18.68 -9.07
CA TYR A 133 -3.87 17.62 -8.65
C TYR A 133 -3.57 17.16 -7.22
N LEU A 134 -2.31 16.84 -6.90
CA LEU A 134 -1.91 16.44 -5.56
C LEU A 134 -2.11 17.56 -4.51
N GLN A 135 -1.85 18.83 -4.86
CA GLN A 135 -2.10 19.98 -3.99
C GLN A 135 -3.59 20.12 -3.63
N HIS A 136 -4.49 19.95 -4.59
CA HIS A 136 -5.94 20.00 -4.34
C HIS A 136 -6.37 18.92 -3.34
N THR A 137 -5.65 17.80 -3.30
CA THR A 137 -5.90 16.72 -2.35
C THR A 137 -5.16 16.89 -1.01
N GLY A 138 -4.44 18.00 -0.82
CA GLY A 138 -3.78 18.35 0.44
C GLY A 138 -2.31 17.98 0.54
N PHE A 139 -1.61 17.78 -0.59
CA PHE A 139 -0.18 17.43 -0.61
C PHE A 139 0.60 18.49 -1.41
N PRO A 140 1.29 19.43 -0.73
CA PRO A 140 2.08 20.47 -1.39
C PRO A 140 3.40 19.93 -1.96
N VAL A 141 3.95 20.62 -2.97
CA VAL A 141 5.29 20.39 -3.50
C VAL A 141 6.31 21.28 -2.78
N TYR A 142 7.53 20.77 -2.65
CA TYR A 142 8.64 21.40 -1.92
C TYR A 142 9.92 21.41 -2.76
N GLU A 143 10.74 22.44 -2.59
CA GLU A 143 12.08 22.54 -3.16
C GLU A 143 13.18 22.25 -2.11
N GLN A 144 13.14 22.90 -0.95
CA GLN A 144 14.19 22.83 0.06
C GLN A 144 14.24 21.49 0.79
N THR A 145 14.56 20.43 0.02
CA THR A 145 14.62 19.07 0.54
C THR A 145 15.72 18.27 -0.15
N ASN A 146 16.59 17.63 0.62
CA ASN A 146 17.52 16.63 0.13
C ASN A 146 16.86 15.25 0.09
N VAL A 147 17.21 14.47 -0.92
CA VAL A 147 16.76 13.08 -1.07
C VAL A 147 17.97 12.16 -1.13
N THR A 148 18.01 11.17 -0.25
CA THR A 148 18.99 10.06 -0.30
C THR A 148 18.25 8.78 -0.64
N TYR A 149 18.74 8.05 -1.64
CA TYR A 149 18.18 6.77 -2.07
C TYR A 149 18.97 5.61 -1.47
N PHE A 150 18.25 4.57 -1.03
CA PHE A 150 18.82 3.32 -0.55
C PHE A 150 18.35 2.17 -1.44
N PRO A 151 19.28 1.51 -2.15
CA PRO A 151 18.96 0.37 -3.02
C PRO A 151 18.65 -0.90 -2.26
N LEU A 152 18.98 -0.97 -0.96
CA LEU A 152 18.81 -2.16 -0.11
C LEU A 152 18.32 -1.75 1.29
N GLY A 153 17.55 -2.65 1.91
CA GLY A 153 17.06 -2.44 3.28
C GLY A 153 18.16 -2.38 4.33
N GLU A 154 19.28 -3.08 4.13
CA GLU A 154 20.46 -3.05 5.01
C GLU A 154 21.08 -1.65 5.09
N GLU A 155 21.20 -0.97 3.95
CA GLU A 155 21.75 0.38 3.88
C GLU A 155 20.82 1.38 4.54
N GLN A 156 19.50 1.28 4.25
CA GLN A 156 18.49 2.08 4.91
C GLN A 156 18.51 1.89 6.43
N PHE A 157 18.55 0.64 6.90
CA PHE A 157 18.53 0.33 8.33
C PHE A 157 19.76 0.87 9.06
N ALA A 158 20.94 0.81 8.44
CA ALA A 158 22.15 1.39 9.01
C ALA A 158 21.99 2.91 9.23
N GLU A 159 21.47 3.63 8.22
CA GLU A 159 21.27 5.08 8.33
C GLU A 159 20.13 5.44 9.28
N MET A 160 19.03 4.68 9.31
CA MET A 160 17.95 4.87 10.29
C MET A 160 18.49 4.83 11.72
N LYS A 161 19.37 3.88 12.07
CA LYS A 161 19.98 3.79 13.40
C LYS A 161 20.84 5.01 13.72
N ASN A 162 21.60 5.52 12.75
CA ASN A 162 22.42 6.70 12.91
C ASN A 162 21.54 7.91 13.26
N ARG A 163 20.53 8.17 12.45
CA ARG A 163 19.61 9.31 12.62
C ARG A 163 18.76 9.21 13.88
N LEU A 164 18.33 8.02 14.26
CA LEU A 164 17.58 7.81 15.50
C LEU A 164 18.40 8.19 16.75
N ARG A 165 19.70 7.87 16.78
CA ARG A 165 20.59 8.25 17.89
C ARG A 165 20.78 9.76 18.02
N GLU A 166 20.61 10.51 16.93
CA GLU A 166 20.73 11.96 16.88
C GLU A 166 19.42 12.70 17.28
N ALA A 167 18.31 11.98 17.42
CA ALA A 167 17.00 12.55 17.73
C ALA A 167 17.01 13.33 19.06
N LYS A 168 16.41 14.52 19.05
CA LYS A 168 16.39 15.46 20.19
C LYS A 168 15.00 15.85 20.67
N ARG A 169 13.99 15.82 19.80
CA ARG A 169 12.63 16.32 20.08
C ARG A 169 11.61 15.21 20.06
N PHE A 170 11.47 14.54 18.91
CA PHE A 170 10.49 13.48 18.75
C PHE A 170 10.87 12.46 17.67
N ILE A 171 10.33 11.25 17.80
CA ILE A 171 10.42 10.17 16.83
C ILE A 171 9.01 9.64 16.60
N PHE A 172 8.54 9.70 15.34
CA PHE A 172 7.26 9.11 14.92
C PHE A 172 7.50 7.92 14.00
N ILE A 173 6.87 6.80 14.30
CA ILE A 173 7.10 5.50 13.67
C ILE A 173 5.75 4.92 13.25
N GLU A 174 5.58 4.57 11.97
CA GLU A 174 4.39 3.97 11.42
C GLU A 174 4.78 2.85 10.46
N TYR A 175 4.49 1.60 10.85
CA TYR A 175 4.86 0.44 10.05
C TYR A 175 3.76 -0.62 10.00
N PHE A 176 3.61 -1.25 8.82
CA PHE A 176 2.66 -2.35 8.63
C PHE A 176 3.12 -3.61 9.36
N ILE A 177 4.39 -4.03 9.18
CA ILE A 177 4.98 -5.19 9.85
C ILE A 177 6.09 -4.73 10.79
N ILE A 178 5.97 -5.17 12.05
CA ILE A 178 7.06 -5.15 13.02
C ILE A 178 7.16 -6.57 13.57
N ALA A 179 8.30 -7.21 13.39
CA ALA A 179 8.53 -8.59 13.81
C ALA A 179 9.74 -8.70 14.75
N PRO A 180 9.70 -9.62 15.72
CA PRO A 180 10.85 -9.88 16.57
C PRO A 180 12.04 -10.34 15.74
N GLY A 181 13.23 -9.83 16.07
CA GLY A 181 14.47 -10.17 15.41
C GLY A 181 15.54 -9.13 15.68
N LYS A 182 16.69 -9.24 15.02
CA LYS A 182 17.83 -8.34 15.14
C LYS A 182 17.43 -6.88 14.83
N MET A 183 16.77 -6.69 13.67
CA MET A 183 16.37 -5.35 13.22
C MET A 183 15.51 -4.64 14.26
N TRP A 184 14.46 -5.32 14.76
CA TRP A 184 13.56 -4.73 15.74
C TRP A 184 14.24 -4.51 17.11
N ASN A 185 15.06 -5.46 17.57
CA ASN A 185 15.69 -5.36 18.88
C ASN A 185 16.67 -4.16 18.93
N GLU A 186 17.53 -4.02 17.91
CA GLU A 186 18.45 -2.88 17.81
C GLU A 186 17.69 -1.55 17.71
N PHE A 187 16.56 -1.54 16.98
CA PHE A 187 15.72 -0.35 16.84
C PHE A 187 15.10 0.03 18.20
N LEU A 188 14.52 -0.95 18.91
CA LEU A 188 13.88 -0.75 20.22
C LEU A 188 14.86 -0.25 21.28
N GLU A 189 16.09 -0.76 21.31
CA GLU A 189 17.14 -0.30 22.22
C GLU A 189 17.40 1.21 22.06
N ILE A 190 17.50 1.68 20.80
CA ILE A 190 17.71 3.11 20.51
C ILE A 190 16.46 3.92 20.93
N LEU A 191 15.25 3.43 20.65
CA LEU A 191 14.02 4.11 21.06
C LEU A 191 13.92 4.28 22.58
N ILE A 192 14.28 3.24 23.34
CA ILE A 192 14.32 3.28 24.82
C ILE A 192 15.36 4.30 25.30
N GLU A 193 16.53 4.31 24.70
CA GLU A 193 17.60 5.28 25.02
C GLU A 193 17.12 6.72 24.79
N ARG A 194 16.52 6.98 23.63
CA ARG A 194 16.02 8.33 23.28
C ARG A 194 14.83 8.74 24.15
N ALA A 195 13.91 7.85 24.45
CA ALA A 195 12.79 8.13 25.36
C ALA A 195 13.28 8.46 26.78
N ARG A 196 14.29 7.75 27.29
CA ARG A 196 14.96 8.10 28.59
C ARG A 196 15.65 9.45 28.52
N ALA A 197 16.14 9.88 27.37
CA ALA A 197 16.73 11.21 27.18
C ALA A 197 15.67 12.32 27.03
N GLY A 198 14.36 12.01 27.13
CA GLY A 198 13.27 12.97 27.07
C GLY A 198 12.71 13.19 25.65
N VAL A 199 13.13 12.40 24.66
CA VAL A 199 12.58 12.46 23.31
C VAL A 199 11.18 11.86 23.30
N GLU A 200 10.20 12.55 22.69
CA GLU A 200 8.86 12.03 22.51
C GLU A 200 8.87 10.90 21.47
N VAL A 201 8.44 9.68 21.85
CA VAL A 201 8.38 8.54 20.92
C VAL A 201 6.95 8.07 20.75
N ARG A 202 6.45 8.12 19.49
CA ARG A 202 5.14 7.58 19.10
C ARG A 202 5.32 6.47 18.08
N LEU A 203 4.74 5.30 18.36
CA LEU A 203 4.77 4.13 17.48
C LEU A 203 3.37 3.71 17.11
N MET A 204 3.07 3.67 15.83
CA MET A 204 1.85 3.11 15.26
C MET A 204 2.18 1.87 14.43
N TYR A 205 1.35 0.83 14.59
CA TYR A 205 1.51 -0.42 13.86
C TYR A 205 0.15 -0.98 13.43
N ASP A 206 0.13 -1.69 12.30
CA ASP A 206 -1.09 -2.34 11.81
C ASP A 206 -1.39 -3.63 12.60
N GLY A 207 -2.64 -3.78 13.03
CA GLY A 207 -3.06 -4.92 13.86
C GLY A 207 -3.11 -6.26 13.13
N PHE A 208 -3.07 -6.28 11.79
CA PHE A 208 -2.99 -7.50 10.98
C PHE A 208 -1.55 -7.84 10.61
N GLY A 209 -0.78 -6.84 10.18
CA GLY A 209 0.63 -7.01 9.82
C GLY A 209 1.50 -7.36 11.01
N THR A 210 1.23 -6.77 12.18
CA THR A 210 2.03 -6.90 13.40
C THR A 210 1.32 -7.74 14.46
N LYS A 211 1.21 -9.05 14.24
CA LYS A 211 0.55 -9.98 15.19
C LYS A 211 1.30 -10.15 16.51
N PHE A 212 2.60 -9.91 16.52
CA PHE A 212 3.47 -10.09 17.68
C PHE A 212 3.08 -9.18 18.85
N PHE A 213 2.72 -7.94 18.60
CA PHE A 213 2.36 -6.98 19.66
C PHE A 213 1.02 -7.29 20.34
N SER A 214 0.22 -8.18 19.79
CA SER A 214 -1.01 -8.64 20.43
C SER A 214 -0.76 -9.50 21.68
N THR A 215 0.46 -9.98 21.92
CA THR A 215 0.81 -10.80 23.08
C THR A 215 1.02 -10.02 24.38
N GLY A 216 1.00 -8.70 24.33
CA GLY A 216 0.98 -7.82 25.51
C GLY A 216 2.34 -7.47 26.11
N ASP A 217 3.40 -8.22 25.85
CA ASP A 217 4.70 -8.00 26.49
C ASP A 217 5.39 -6.73 25.95
N PHE A 218 5.33 -6.49 24.64
CA PHE A 218 5.87 -5.28 24.05
C PHE A 218 5.16 -4.01 24.58
N LEU A 219 3.82 -4.03 24.69
CA LEU A 219 3.08 -2.87 25.21
C LEU A 219 3.44 -2.55 26.67
N LYS A 220 3.82 -3.57 27.48
CA LYS A 220 4.33 -3.34 28.83
C LYS A 220 5.70 -2.65 28.78
N ILE A 221 6.63 -3.13 27.92
CA ILE A 221 7.96 -2.52 27.75
C ILE A 221 7.81 -1.07 27.28
N ALA A 222 7.00 -0.84 26.25
CA ALA A 222 6.75 0.50 25.74
C ALA A 222 6.22 1.45 26.82
N LYS A 223 5.25 1.00 27.61
CA LYS A 223 4.68 1.78 28.72
C LYS A 223 5.72 2.07 29.82
N GLN A 224 6.57 1.09 30.16
CA GLN A 224 7.65 1.27 31.15
C GLN A 224 8.67 2.33 30.73
N HIS A 225 8.88 2.50 29.43
CA HIS A 225 9.84 3.45 28.86
C HIS A 225 9.18 4.69 28.25
N HIS A 226 7.92 4.98 28.58
CA HIS A 226 7.18 6.16 28.10
C HIS A 226 7.05 6.25 26.58
N ILE A 227 7.18 5.12 25.84
CA ILE A 227 6.92 5.04 24.41
C ILE A 227 5.40 4.93 24.20
N GLN A 228 4.83 5.89 23.48
CA GLN A 228 3.40 5.88 23.16
C GLN A 228 3.15 4.92 22.00
N CYS A 229 2.25 3.96 22.17
CA CYS A 229 1.93 2.95 21.16
C CYS A 229 0.46 2.95 20.79
N GLN A 230 0.18 2.86 19.50
CA GLN A 230 -1.17 2.77 18.97
C GLN A 230 -1.26 1.66 17.91
N CYS A 231 -2.28 0.79 18.06
CA CYS A 231 -2.60 -0.22 17.06
C CYS A 231 -3.61 0.35 16.06
N PHE A 232 -3.22 0.42 14.81
CA PHE A 232 -4.16 0.73 13.72
C PHE A 232 -5.03 -0.49 13.42
N ASN A 233 -6.35 -0.28 13.39
CA ASN A 233 -7.36 -1.26 13.04
C ASN A 233 -7.08 -2.67 13.61
N PRO A 234 -7.18 -2.84 14.94
CA PRO A 234 -6.89 -4.12 15.61
C PRO A 234 -7.64 -5.27 14.94
N PHE A 235 -6.93 -6.38 14.73
CA PHE A 235 -7.54 -7.55 14.14
C PHE A 235 -8.66 -8.09 15.05
N ARG A 236 -9.89 -8.09 14.53
CA ARG A 236 -11.06 -8.70 15.17
C ARG A 236 -11.54 -9.85 14.28
N PRO A 237 -11.81 -11.04 14.83
CA PRO A 237 -12.28 -12.19 14.04
C PRO A 237 -13.76 -12.03 13.61
N LEU A 238 -14.13 -10.85 13.17
CA LEU A 238 -15.46 -10.50 12.68
C LEU A 238 -15.32 -10.08 11.21
N LEU A 239 -16.21 -10.58 10.36
CA LEU A 239 -16.31 -10.17 8.97
C LEU A 239 -16.68 -8.67 8.92
N SER A 240 -15.73 -7.83 8.53
CA SER A 240 -15.93 -6.39 8.37
C SER A 240 -15.13 -5.88 7.19
N SER A 241 -15.74 -5.08 6.33
CA SER A 241 -15.02 -4.42 5.24
C SER A 241 -13.90 -3.52 5.75
N ALA A 242 -14.07 -2.91 6.95
CA ALA A 242 -13.01 -2.14 7.60
C ALA A 242 -11.75 -2.98 7.90
N GLN A 243 -11.89 -4.30 8.07
CA GLN A 243 -10.74 -5.18 8.29
C GLN A 243 -9.87 -5.35 7.03
N ASN A 244 -10.36 -5.01 5.85
CA ASN A 244 -9.58 -4.97 4.61
C ASN A 244 -8.77 -3.67 4.48
N ASN A 245 -9.16 -2.60 5.17
CA ASN A 245 -8.44 -1.34 5.16
C ASN A 245 -7.27 -1.44 6.13
N ARG A 246 -6.05 -1.49 5.60
CA ARG A 246 -4.82 -1.66 6.37
C ARG A 246 -3.94 -0.43 6.23
N ASP A 247 -3.18 -0.14 7.27
CA ASP A 247 -2.12 0.84 7.21
C ASP A 247 -0.87 0.18 6.65
N HIS A 248 -0.66 0.35 5.35
CA HIS A 248 0.48 -0.22 4.65
C HIS A 248 1.63 0.77 4.49
N ARG A 249 1.54 1.95 5.10
CA ARG A 249 2.59 2.97 5.10
C ARG A 249 3.79 2.50 5.93
N LYS A 250 4.96 3.00 5.59
CA LYS A 250 6.21 2.82 6.31
C LYS A 250 6.85 4.20 6.42
N ILE A 251 6.64 4.83 7.56
CA ILE A 251 7.07 6.20 7.83
C ILE A 251 7.88 6.21 9.12
N LEU A 252 9.08 6.78 9.06
CA LEU A 252 9.85 7.17 10.22
C LEU A 252 10.14 8.66 10.11
N VAL A 253 9.70 9.47 11.07
CA VAL A 253 10.01 10.89 11.15
C VAL A 253 10.83 11.16 12.38
N ILE A 254 11.91 11.92 12.23
CA ILE A 254 12.83 12.31 13.32
C ILE A 254 12.91 13.83 13.38
N ASP A 255 12.51 14.41 14.49
CA ASP A 255 12.55 15.84 14.80
C ASP A 255 11.84 16.77 13.80
N GLY A 256 11.04 16.20 12.87
CA GLY A 256 10.42 16.91 11.76
C GLY A 256 11.40 17.33 10.65
N ASN A 257 12.68 16.98 10.80
CA ASN A 257 13.75 17.34 9.87
C ASN A 257 14.12 16.22 8.90
N ILE A 258 13.91 14.96 9.31
CA ILE A 258 14.26 13.77 8.57
C ILE A 258 13.05 12.85 8.48
N ALA A 259 12.78 12.31 7.30
CA ALA A 259 11.78 11.26 7.11
C ALA A 259 12.33 10.12 6.26
N PHE A 260 12.03 8.87 6.63
CA PHE A 260 12.28 7.69 5.81
C PHE A 260 10.94 7.14 5.30
N ASN A 261 10.94 6.75 4.03
CA ASN A 261 9.84 6.04 3.39
C ASN A 261 10.35 5.03 2.37
N GLY A 262 9.60 3.99 2.10
CA GLY A 262 9.94 2.95 1.11
C GLY A 262 9.15 1.67 1.32
N GLY A 263 9.61 0.57 0.73
CA GLY A 263 8.97 -0.72 0.84
C GLY A 263 9.31 -1.51 2.11
N THR A 264 10.42 -1.19 2.76
CA THR A 264 11.00 -1.93 3.90
C THR A 264 10.16 -1.86 5.16
N ASN A 265 9.80 -3.01 5.74
CA ASN A 265 9.23 -3.11 7.09
C ASN A 265 10.31 -3.36 8.15
N LEU A 266 9.93 -3.38 9.43
CA LEU A 266 10.85 -3.66 10.55
C LEU A 266 10.89 -5.18 10.87
N ALA A 267 11.54 -5.95 10.00
CA ALA A 267 11.72 -7.39 10.17
C ALA A 267 12.99 -7.87 9.44
N ASP A 268 13.60 -8.93 9.95
CA ASP A 268 14.94 -9.41 9.56
C ASP A 268 15.05 -9.85 8.11
N GLU A 269 13.96 -10.27 7.49
CA GLU A 269 13.95 -10.60 6.06
C GLU A 269 14.22 -9.39 5.16
N TYR A 270 13.82 -8.18 5.56
CA TYR A 270 14.02 -6.95 4.79
C TYR A 270 15.47 -6.45 4.78
N ILE A 271 16.29 -6.94 5.70
CA ILE A 271 17.73 -6.64 5.80
C ILE A 271 18.60 -7.88 5.54
N ASN A 272 18.03 -8.92 4.93
CA ASN A 272 18.70 -10.19 4.59
C ASN A 272 19.37 -10.94 5.76
N GLU A 273 19.07 -10.60 7.02
CA GLU A 273 19.50 -11.37 8.19
C GLU A 273 18.74 -12.69 8.32
N LYS A 274 17.57 -12.77 7.69
CA LYS A 274 16.77 -13.99 7.60
C LYS A 274 16.40 -14.28 6.16
N VAL A 275 16.93 -15.35 5.59
CA VAL A 275 16.57 -15.80 4.25
C VAL A 275 15.18 -16.45 4.29
N ARG A 276 14.24 -15.88 3.52
CA ARG A 276 12.86 -16.37 3.43
C ARG A 276 12.46 -16.75 2.01
N PHE A 277 12.76 -15.89 1.04
CA PHE A 277 12.45 -16.07 -0.39
C PHE A 277 13.68 -15.71 -1.26
N GLY A 278 14.84 -16.24 -0.90
CA GLY A 278 16.11 -15.82 -1.48
C GLY A 278 16.54 -14.44 -0.98
N HIS A 279 17.33 -13.73 -1.78
CA HIS A 279 17.74 -12.35 -1.48
C HIS A 279 16.53 -11.41 -1.54
N TRP A 280 16.31 -10.65 -0.48
CA TRP A 280 15.25 -9.66 -0.40
C TRP A 280 15.77 -8.30 -0.89
N LYS A 281 15.23 -7.82 -2.01
CA LYS A 281 15.51 -6.50 -2.55
C LYS A 281 14.37 -5.55 -2.25
N ASP A 282 14.63 -4.52 -1.48
CA ASP A 282 13.70 -3.43 -1.23
C ASP A 282 14.39 -2.09 -1.37
N THR A 283 13.63 -1.04 -1.64
CA THR A 283 14.16 0.31 -1.84
C THR A 283 13.50 1.30 -0.90
N ALA A 284 14.25 2.34 -0.55
CA ALA A 284 13.76 3.40 0.30
C ALA A 284 14.41 4.75 -0.03
N ILE A 285 13.81 5.82 0.48
CA ILE A 285 14.39 7.17 0.49
C ILE A 285 14.43 7.73 1.91
N MET A 286 15.40 8.61 2.13
CA MET A 286 15.43 9.55 3.24
C MET A 286 15.25 10.95 2.68
N LEU A 287 14.32 11.68 3.24
CA LEU A 287 14.12 13.11 3.00
C LEU A 287 14.69 13.91 4.16
N GLU A 288 15.36 15.01 3.85
CA GLU A 288 15.87 15.95 4.84
C GLU A 288 15.49 17.37 4.42
N GLY A 289 14.62 18.03 5.20
CA GLY A 289 14.15 19.38 4.93
C GLY A 289 12.64 19.56 4.86
N ALA A 290 12.17 20.50 4.00
CA ALA A 290 10.78 20.97 4.02
C ALA A 290 9.72 19.91 3.75
N ALA A 291 9.97 18.96 2.84
CA ALA A 291 9.02 17.92 2.47
C ALA A 291 8.73 16.90 3.59
N VAL A 292 9.57 16.85 4.63
CA VAL A 292 9.34 16.02 5.83
C VAL A 292 8.02 16.38 6.52
N TRP A 293 7.58 17.63 6.36
CA TRP A 293 6.31 18.11 6.90
C TRP A 293 5.10 17.28 6.43
N SER A 294 5.05 16.92 5.15
CA SER A 294 3.96 16.09 4.64
C SER A 294 3.93 14.71 5.31
N TYR A 295 5.07 14.06 5.54
CA TYR A 295 5.11 12.78 6.27
C TYR A 295 4.75 12.93 7.74
N THR A 296 5.19 14.01 8.38
CA THR A 296 4.81 14.35 9.77
C THR A 296 3.29 14.47 9.89
N MET A 297 2.67 15.19 8.95
CA MET A 297 1.22 15.38 8.95
C MET A 297 0.46 14.08 8.62
N MET A 298 0.94 13.27 7.67
CA MET A 298 0.34 11.96 7.38
C MET A 298 0.30 11.07 8.62
N PHE A 299 1.40 11.01 9.38
CA PHE A 299 1.46 10.29 10.65
C PHE A 299 0.46 10.83 11.66
N LEU A 300 0.46 12.15 11.89
CA LEU A 300 -0.39 12.79 12.92
C LEU A 300 -1.88 12.71 12.59
N GLN A 301 -2.26 12.79 11.33
CA GLN A 301 -3.64 12.60 10.87
C GLN A 301 -4.17 11.22 11.24
N LEU A 302 -3.37 10.17 11.03
CA LEU A 302 -3.77 8.81 11.36
C LEU A 302 -3.67 8.53 12.87
N TRP A 303 -2.65 9.08 13.53
CA TRP A 303 -2.48 8.99 14.98
C TRP A 303 -3.66 9.58 15.76
N ASN A 304 -4.13 10.76 15.35
CA ASN A 304 -5.22 11.48 16.03
C ASN A 304 -6.62 11.02 15.62
N MET A 305 -6.76 10.14 14.64
CA MET A 305 -8.04 9.65 14.14
C MET A 305 -8.91 9.00 15.23
N ASN A 306 -8.31 8.32 16.21
CA ASN A 306 -9.04 7.69 17.31
C ASN A 306 -9.54 8.71 18.36
N ASN A 307 -9.04 9.93 18.33
CA ASN A 307 -9.50 11.04 19.17
C ASN A 307 -9.54 12.35 18.38
N PRO A 308 -10.49 12.47 17.42
CA PRO A 308 -10.49 13.57 16.45
C PRO A 308 -10.74 14.96 17.07
N ASN A 309 -11.21 15.01 18.31
CA ASN A 309 -11.43 16.25 19.04
C ASN A 309 -10.22 16.68 19.89
N LYS A 310 -9.16 15.88 19.96
CA LYS A 310 -7.94 16.24 20.66
C LYS A 310 -7.26 17.40 19.94
N LYS A 311 -7.05 18.49 20.63
CA LYS A 311 -6.24 19.61 20.12
C LYS A 311 -4.77 19.20 20.15
N GLU A 312 -4.18 19.04 18.99
CA GLU A 312 -2.74 18.80 18.84
C GLU A 312 -2.06 20.13 18.47
N ALA A 313 -0.93 20.43 19.10
CA ALA A 313 -0.13 21.60 18.73
C ALA A 313 0.79 21.25 17.56
N TYR A 314 0.24 21.15 16.36
CA TYR A 314 0.96 20.66 15.16
C TYR A 314 2.23 21.45 14.85
N ASP A 315 2.24 22.77 15.07
CA ASP A 315 3.40 23.62 14.75
C ASP A 315 4.69 23.26 15.51
N GLN A 316 4.57 22.64 16.67
CA GLN A 316 5.75 22.14 17.41
C GLN A 316 6.51 21.02 16.65
N TYR A 317 5.89 20.37 15.67
CA TYR A 317 6.48 19.29 14.87
C TYR A 317 7.02 19.75 13.52
N ARG A 318 6.95 21.07 13.22
CA ARG A 318 7.50 21.61 11.98
C ARG A 318 9.01 21.39 11.88
N PRO A 319 9.55 21.29 10.65
CA PRO A 319 10.98 21.32 10.42
C PRO A 319 11.62 22.53 11.08
N THR A 320 12.74 22.29 11.76
CA THR A 320 13.55 23.35 12.38
C THR A 320 14.83 23.62 11.60
N TYR A 321 15.10 22.81 10.60
CA TYR A 321 16.26 22.88 9.74
C TYR A 321 15.82 22.75 8.28
N LEU A 322 16.35 23.64 7.44
CA LEU A 322 16.21 23.55 5.97
C LEU A 322 17.63 23.51 5.38
N PRO A 323 17.94 22.56 4.51
CA PRO A 323 19.26 22.46 3.90
C PRO A 323 19.55 23.69 3.03
N LYS A 324 20.75 24.26 3.18
CA LYS A 324 21.18 25.43 2.39
C LYS A 324 21.48 25.06 0.94
N GLN A 325 21.94 23.84 0.73
CA GLN A 325 22.17 23.26 -0.58
C GLN A 325 21.36 21.99 -0.69
N THR A 326 20.65 21.81 -1.78
CA THR A 326 19.83 20.64 -2.07
C THR A 326 20.42 19.89 -3.29
N ASN A 327 20.09 18.62 -3.42
CA ASN A 327 20.39 17.86 -4.64
C ASN A 327 19.42 18.17 -5.80
N GLY A 328 18.74 19.31 -5.70
CA GLY A 328 17.89 19.91 -6.74
C GLY A 328 16.48 19.32 -6.78
N GLY A 329 15.67 19.92 -7.64
CA GLY A 329 14.36 19.40 -8.00
C GLY A 329 13.22 19.70 -7.04
N PHE A 330 12.11 19.03 -7.30
CA PHE A 330 10.85 19.19 -6.60
C PHE A 330 10.42 17.87 -5.98
N ILE A 331 10.05 17.93 -4.71
CA ILE A 331 9.73 16.76 -3.90
C ILE A 331 8.29 16.90 -3.39
N GLN A 332 7.45 15.91 -3.67
CA GLN A 332 6.04 15.95 -3.29
C GLN A 332 5.60 14.61 -2.66
N PRO A 333 5.77 14.45 -1.34
CA PRO A 333 5.21 13.29 -0.64
C PRO A 333 3.68 13.37 -0.65
N TYR A 334 3.03 12.25 -0.93
CA TYR A 334 1.57 12.14 -0.91
C TYR A 334 1.12 10.84 -0.26
N GLY A 335 -0.09 10.88 0.29
CA GLY A 335 -0.74 9.72 0.89
C GLY A 335 -2.00 9.33 0.14
N ASP A 336 -2.25 8.04 0.06
CA ASP A 336 -3.50 7.48 -0.45
C ASP A 336 -4.31 6.82 0.66
N SER A 337 -5.61 6.75 0.49
CA SER A 337 -6.51 6.16 1.48
C SER A 337 -7.81 5.66 0.86
N PRO A 338 -8.38 4.55 1.39
CA PRO A 338 -9.65 4.01 0.92
C PRO A 338 -10.86 4.86 1.32
N VAL A 339 -10.64 5.96 2.03
CA VAL A 339 -11.68 6.83 2.58
C VAL A 339 -12.15 7.89 1.58
N GLN A 340 -11.27 8.24 0.67
CA GLN A 340 -11.54 9.20 -0.41
C GLN A 340 -11.89 8.42 -1.67
N ASP A 341 -12.77 9.00 -2.50
CA ASP A 341 -13.11 8.41 -3.80
C ASP A 341 -11.94 8.59 -4.82
N ASP A 342 -10.97 9.47 -4.48
CA ASP A 342 -9.77 9.72 -5.27
C ASP A 342 -8.67 8.71 -4.92
N VAL A 343 -8.30 7.90 -5.87
CA VAL A 343 -7.20 6.92 -5.80
C VAL A 343 -5.92 7.56 -6.33
N LYS A 344 -5.23 8.31 -5.48
CA LYS A 344 -4.08 9.13 -5.88
C LYS A 344 -2.94 8.32 -6.48
N GLY A 345 -2.66 7.14 -5.92
CA GLY A 345 -1.65 6.24 -6.45
C GLY A 345 -1.92 5.85 -7.89
N VAL A 346 -3.17 5.49 -8.22
CA VAL A 346 -3.59 5.18 -9.60
C VAL A 346 -3.42 6.40 -10.51
N MET A 347 -3.91 7.57 -10.09
CA MET A 347 -3.85 8.79 -10.92
C MET A 347 -2.41 9.24 -11.20
N VAL A 348 -1.52 9.18 -10.20
CA VAL A 348 -0.10 9.49 -10.39
C VAL A 348 0.54 8.48 -11.35
N TYR A 349 0.30 7.19 -11.18
CA TYR A 349 0.87 6.17 -12.06
C TYR A 349 0.34 6.28 -13.50
N LEU A 350 -0.96 6.56 -13.67
CA LEU A 350 -1.55 6.79 -14.99
C LEU A 350 -0.91 8.01 -15.68
N ASP A 351 -0.72 9.10 -14.96
CA ASP A 351 -0.09 10.31 -15.51
C ASP A 351 1.36 10.04 -15.94
N LEU A 352 2.15 9.40 -15.07
CA LEU A 352 3.54 9.04 -15.38
C LEU A 352 3.65 8.16 -16.63
N ILE A 353 2.82 7.11 -16.73
CA ILE A 353 2.85 6.17 -17.86
C ILE A 353 2.36 6.84 -19.14
N SER A 354 1.26 7.62 -19.06
CA SER A 354 0.63 8.22 -20.24
C SER A 354 1.47 9.33 -20.87
N ASN A 355 2.25 10.03 -20.04
CA ASN A 355 3.06 11.18 -20.44
C ASN A 355 4.54 10.83 -20.70
N ALA A 356 4.96 9.60 -20.47
CA ALA A 356 6.31 9.13 -20.77
C ALA A 356 6.62 9.25 -22.27
N LYS A 357 7.86 9.69 -22.58
CA LYS A 357 8.33 9.96 -23.94
C LYS A 357 9.36 8.95 -24.42
N ARG A 358 10.24 8.48 -23.51
CA ARG A 358 11.35 7.58 -23.85
C ARG A 358 11.24 6.23 -23.15
N TYR A 359 11.03 6.24 -21.82
CA TYR A 359 10.95 5.02 -21.06
C TYR A 359 10.16 5.16 -19.75
N VAL A 360 9.60 4.04 -19.29
CA VAL A 360 9.03 3.85 -17.95
C VAL A 360 9.59 2.55 -17.38
N TYR A 361 10.35 2.65 -16.29
CA TYR A 361 10.95 1.51 -15.60
C TYR A 361 10.31 1.34 -14.22
N ILE A 362 9.80 0.13 -13.94
CA ILE A 362 8.96 -0.16 -12.79
C ILE A 362 9.53 -1.35 -12.01
N GLU A 363 9.64 -1.22 -10.69
CA GLU A 363 9.82 -2.34 -9.78
C GLU A 363 8.56 -2.51 -8.93
N THR A 364 8.03 -3.73 -8.87
CA THR A 364 6.85 -4.03 -8.06
C THR A 364 6.83 -5.50 -7.61
N PRO A 365 6.47 -5.79 -6.34
CA PRO A 365 6.35 -7.19 -5.90
C PRO A 365 5.11 -7.88 -6.47
N TYR A 366 4.08 -7.11 -6.85
CA TYR A 366 2.81 -7.65 -7.31
C TYR A 366 2.36 -6.90 -8.56
N LEU A 367 2.31 -7.58 -9.68
CA LEU A 367 1.84 -7.04 -10.97
C LEU A 367 0.43 -7.54 -11.25
N ILE A 368 -0.54 -6.92 -10.60
CA ILE A 368 -1.99 -7.20 -10.75
C ILE A 368 -2.68 -5.85 -10.99
N PRO A 369 -2.31 -5.13 -12.07
CA PRO A 369 -2.85 -3.82 -12.36
C PRO A 369 -4.35 -3.91 -12.63
N ASP A 370 -5.06 -2.83 -12.39
CA ASP A 370 -6.42 -2.69 -12.89
C ASP A 370 -6.44 -2.46 -14.40
N HIS A 371 -7.63 -2.39 -14.98
CA HIS A 371 -7.81 -2.24 -16.43
C HIS A 371 -7.19 -0.95 -16.96
N ASP A 372 -7.29 0.14 -16.21
CA ASP A 372 -6.81 1.46 -16.66
C ASP A 372 -5.28 1.51 -16.71
N LEU A 373 -4.60 1.02 -15.65
CA LEU A 373 -3.14 0.90 -15.61
C LEU A 373 -2.62 -0.09 -16.65
N LEU A 374 -3.31 -1.23 -16.81
CA LEU A 374 -2.95 -2.22 -17.83
C LEU A 374 -3.02 -1.60 -19.24
N THR A 375 -4.09 -0.87 -19.53
CA THR A 375 -4.30 -0.18 -20.82
C THR A 375 -3.24 0.91 -21.04
N ALA A 376 -2.93 1.69 -20.02
CA ALA A 376 -1.90 2.74 -20.10
C ALA A 376 -0.50 2.15 -20.41
N LEU A 377 -0.11 1.06 -19.73
CA LEU A 377 1.16 0.37 -19.97
C LEU A 377 1.27 -0.17 -21.39
N LYS A 378 0.20 -0.80 -21.89
CA LYS A 378 0.11 -1.31 -23.25
C LYS A 378 0.24 -0.17 -24.27
N LEU A 379 -0.55 0.88 -24.10
CA LEU A 379 -0.54 2.04 -25.01
C LEU A 379 0.83 2.73 -25.03
N ALA A 380 1.50 2.88 -23.87
CA ALA A 380 2.84 3.45 -23.81
C ALA A 380 3.83 2.63 -24.63
N ALA A 381 3.84 1.29 -24.47
CA ALA A 381 4.73 0.40 -25.23
C ALA A 381 4.42 0.44 -26.73
N GLU A 382 3.14 0.41 -27.14
CA GLU A 382 2.71 0.48 -28.52
C GLU A 382 3.04 1.83 -29.20
N LYS A 383 3.15 2.92 -28.41
CA LYS A 383 3.67 4.21 -28.88
C LYS A 383 5.19 4.26 -29.03
N GLY A 384 5.91 3.20 -28.66
CA GLY A 384 7.35 3.11 -28.74
C GLY A 384 8.10 3.53 -27.47
N VAL A 385 7.42 3.76 -26.35
CA VAL A 385 8.05 3.97 -25.04
C VAL A 385 8.64 2.64 -24.57
N ASP A 386 9.90 2.65 -24.11
CA ASP A 386 10.55 1.46 -23.52
C ASP A 386 10.00 1.19 -22.12
N VAL A 387 8.97 0.36 -22.03
CA VAL A 387 8.35 -0.03 -20.74
C VAL A 387 8.99 -1.30 -20.22
N ARG A 388 9.63 -1.23 -19.03
CA ARG A 388 10.26 -2.38 -18.36
C ARG A 388 9.72 -2.56 -16.95
N ILE A 389 9.39 -3.80 -16.59
CA ILE A 389 8.87 -4.14 -15.27
C ILE A 389 9.70 -5.26 -14.66
N ILE A 390 10.16 -5.08 -13.41
CA ILE A 390 10.84 -6.13 -12.64
C ILE A 390 9.92 -6.60 -11.52
N THR A 391 9.74 -7.93 -11.46
CA THR A 391 8.89 -8.62 -10.47
C THR A 391 9.69 -9.71 -9.74
N PRO A 392 9.18 -10.31 -8.66
CA PRO A 392 9.89 -11.41 -7.97
C PRO A 392 9.92 -12.69 -8.80
N HIS A 393 11.06 -13.39 -8.78
CA HIS A 393 11.15 -14.76 -9.29
C HIS A 393 10.68 -15.79 -8.27
N ILE A 394 11.00 -15.59 -6.98
CA ILE A 394 10.55 -16.45 -5.88
C ILE A 394 9.39 -15.75 -5.18
N PRO A 395 8.13 -16.19 -5.37
CA PRO A 395 6.98 -15.49 -4.82
C PRO A 395 6.80 -15.76 -3.32
N ASP A 396 6.30 -14.75 -2.59
CA ASP A 396 5.86 -14.91 -1.19
C ASP A 396 4.49 -15.59 -1.08
N LYS A 397 3.65 -15.44 -2.12
CA LYS A 397 2.29 -15.99 -2.22
C LYS A 397 2.06 -16.56 -3.60
N TRP A 398 1.88 -17.87 -3.68
CA TRP A 398 1.71 -18.60 -4.94
C TRP A 398 0.52 -18.08 -5.78
N TYR A 399 -0.60 -17.71 -5.14
CA TYR A 399 -1.79 -17.23 -5.85
C TYR A 399 -1.60 -15.84 -6.45
N VAL A 400 -0.86 -14.95 -5.80
CA VAL A 400 -0.50 -13.63 -6.34
C VAL A 400 0.40 -13.76 -7.57
N TYR A 401 1.36 -14.69 -7.51
CA TYR A 401 2.23 -15.01 -8.65
C TYR A 401 1.43 -15.57 -9.84
N GLN A 402 0.45 -16.44 -9.56
CA GLN A 402 -0.44 -16.95 -10.63
C GLN A 402 -1.27 -15.82 -11.28
N LEU A 403 -1.71 -14.85 -10.50
CA LEU A 403 -2.44 -13.68 -11.01
C LEU A 403 -1.56 -12.77 -11.87
N ALA A 404 -0.31 -12.53 -11.49
CA ALA A 404 0.62 -11.71 -12.26
C ALA A 404 0.80 -12.22 -13.69
N TRP A 405 0.82 -13.55 -13.89
CA TRP A 405 0.95 -14.16 -15.21
C TRP A 405 -0.22 -13.85 -16.17
N ASN A 406 -1.40 -13.48 -15.67
CA ASN A 406 -2.48 -13.02 -16.56
C ASN A 406 -2.12 -11.67 -17.19
N ALA A 407 -1.54 -10.75 -16.42
CA ALA A 407 -1.07 -9.46 -16.92
C ALA A 407 0.18 -9.62 -17.83
N TYR A 408 1.07 -10.58 -17.54
CA TYR A 408 2.29 -10.80 -18.31
C TYR A 408 1.99 -11.01 -19.79
N GLN A 409 1.07 -11.90 -20.12
CA GLN A 409 0.77 -12.22 -21.51
C GLN A 409 0.32 -10.98 -22.29
N GLU A 410 -0.67 -10.24 -21.78
CA GLU A 410 -1.19 -9.05 -22.44
C GLU A 410 -0.15 -7.93 -22.58
N LEU A 411 0.68 -7.73 -21.54
CA LEU A 411 1.73 -6.72 -21.55
C LEU A 411 2.84 -7.07 -22.56
N LEU A 412 3.28 -8.33 -22.59
CA LEU A 412 4.30 -8.81 -23.54
C LEU A 412 3.82 -8.72 -24.99
N GLU A 413 2.53 -9.03 -25.26
CA GLU A 413 1.92 -8.89 -26.58
C GLU A 413 1.95 -7.45 -27.11
N SER A 414 1.88 -6.47 -26.21
CA SER A 414 1.97 -5.03 -26.55
C SER A 414 3.41 -4.47 -26.53
N GLY A 415 4.43 -5.31 -26.31
CA GLY A 415 5.83 -4.89 -26.36
C GLY A 415 6.43 -4.44 -25.01
N VAL A 416 5.71 -4.54 -23.90
CA VAL A 416 6.25 -4.34 -22.56
C VAL A 416 7.28 -5.44 -22.25
N LYS A 417 8.40 -5.09 -21.64
CA LYS A 417 9.46 -6.03 -21.26
C LYS A 417 9.36 -6.38 -19.79
N ILE A 418 9.20 -7.66 -19.47
CA ILE A 418 9.04 -8.15 -18.10
C ILE A 418 10.26 -8.96 -17.70
N PHE A 419 10.73 -8.73 -16.49
CA PHE A 419 11.88 -9.42 -15.92
C PHE A 419 11.52 -9.96 -14.53
N GLU A 420 12.00 -11.16 -14.19
CA GLU A 420 11.87 -11.71 -12.85
C GLU A 420 13.23 -11.72 -12.15
N TYR A 421 13.30 -11.11 -10.97
CA TYR A 421 14.51 -10.98 -10.16
C TYR A 421 14.96 -12.35 -9.62
N THR A 422 15.92 -12.97 -10.27
CA THR A 422 16.35 -14.36 -10.01
C THR A 422 16.99 -14.60 -8.64
N PRO A 423 17.71 -13.62 -8.02
CA PRO A 423 18.28 -13.87 -6.69
C PRO A 423 17.24 -14.08 -5.59
N GLY A 424 15.97 -13.68 -5.81
CA GLY A 424 14.95 -13.88 -4.79
C GLY A 424 13.69 -13.05 -4.97
N PHE A 425 13.31 -12.33 -3.90
CA PHE A 425 12.08 -11.55 -3.83
C PHE A 425 12.38 -10.06 -3.92
N ILE A 426 11.92 -9.40 -4.98
CA ILE A 426 11.93 -7.94 -5.07
C ILE A 426 10.65 -7.38 -4.45
N HIS A 427 10.81 -6.48 -3.48
CA HIS A 427 9.71 -5.83 -2.78
C HIS A 427 9.70 -4.31 -2.96
N ALA A 428 10.58 -3.77 -3.81
CA ALA A 428 10.60 -2.37 -4.20
C ALA A 428 9.30 -1.93 -4.90
N LYS A 429 8.90 -0.69 -4.71
CA LYS A 429 7.79 -0.03 -5.39
C LYS A 429 8.31 1.30 -5.90
N SER A 430 8.82 1.28 -7.11
CA SER A 430 9.45 2.43 -7.73
C SER A 430 9.10 2.57 -9.20
N PHE A 431 9.01 3.81 -9.65
CA PHE A 431 8.90 4.21 -11.04
C PHE A 431 10.02 5.18 -11.35
N VAL A 432 10.70 4.99 -12.49
CA VAL A 432 11.64 5.96 -13.04
C VAL A 432 11.26 6.22 -14.49
N VAL A 433 11.06 7.50 -14.82
CA VAL A 433 10.54 7.94 -16.11
C VAL A 433 11.43 9.01 -16.71
N ASP A 434 11.92 8.78 -17.91
CA ASP A 434 12.58 9.75 -18.79
C ASP A 434 13.79 10.52 -18.21
N ASP A 435 14.47 10.01 -17.18
CA ASP A 435 15.52 10.66 -16.38
C ASP A 435 15.08 11.85 -15.53
N GLU A 436 13.80 12.23 -15.60
CA GLU A 436 13.27 13.45 -15.02
C GLU A 436 12.34 13.23 -13.84
N LEU A 437 11.57 12.13 -13.86
CA LEU A 437 10.54 11.80 -12.87
C LEU A 437 10.81 10.47 -12.19
N ALA A 438 10.54 10.41 -10.90
CA ALA A 438 10.49 9.15 -10.17
C ALA A 438 9.37 9.17 -9.12
N VAL A 439 8.85 7.99 -8.82
CA VAL A 439 8.00 7.76 -7.64
C VAL A 439 8.56 6.58 -6.86
N LEU A 440 8.64 6.73 -5.55
CA LEU A 440 9.02 5.66 -4.64
C LEU A 440 8.15 5.73 -3.39
N GLY A 441 7.74 4.56 -2.90
CA GLY A 441 6.93 4.50 -1.69
C GLY A 441 6.45 3.10 -1.34
N THR A 442 5.20 3.03 -0.88
CA THR A 442 4.61 1.79 -0.38
C THR A 442 3.59 1.16 -1.33
N ILE A 443 3.19 1.88 -2.40
CA ILE A 443 2.06 1.53 -3.28
C ILE A 443 2.45 0.45 -4.29
N ASN A 444 1.93 -0.76 -4.13
CA ASN A 444 2.10 -1.85 -5.11
C ASN A 444 1.14 -1.67 -6.30
N LEU A 445 1.44 -2.36 -7.41
CA LEU A 445 0.53 -2.49 -8.54
C LEU A 445 -0.45 -3.65 -8.33
N ASP A 446 -1.21 -3.61 -7.23
CA ASP A 446 -2.29 -4.57 -6.92
C ASP A 446 -3.53 -3.87 -6.34
N TYR A 447 -4.70 -4.52 -6.44
CA TYR A 447 -5.97 -3.93 -6.01
C TYR A 447 -6.02 -3.53 -4.53
N ARG A 448 -5.31 -4.23 -3.64
CA ARG A 448 -5.30 -3.88 -2.21
C ARG A 448 -4.57 -2.59 -1.97
N SER A 449 -3.37 -2.43 -2.53
CA SER A 449 -2.61 -1.19 -2.42
C SER A 449 -3.34 -0.02 -3.09
N LEU A 450 -3.86 -0.23 -4.29
CA LEU A 450 -4.47 0.84 -5.07
C LEU A 450 -5.83 1.32 -4.53
N TYR A 451 -6.60 0.46 -3.81
CA TYR A 451 -7.99 0.79 -3.48
C TYR A 451 -8.39 0.56 -2.02
N LEU A 452 -7.63 -0.21 -1.24
CA LEU A 452 -8.08 -0.67 0.08
C LEU A 452 -7.16 -0.26 1.23
N HIS A 453 -5.91 0.05 0.96
CA HIS A 453 -4.92 0.36 1.99
C HIS A 453 -4.69 1.87 2.15
N PHE A 454 -4.21 2.25 3.33
CA PHE A 454 -3.53 3.51 3.51
C PHE A 454 -2.11 3.32 3.01
N GLU A 455 -1.71 4.13 2.06
CA GLU A 455 -0.41 4.08 1.39
C GLU A 455 0.23 5.45 1.37
N CYS A 456 1.52 5.53 1.03
CA CYS A 456 2.21 6.78 0.77
C CYS A 456 3.34 6.59 -0.23
N ALA A 457 3.64 7.65 -0.95
CA ALA A 457 4.77 7.69 -1.87
C ALA A 457 5.30 9.13 -2.00
N THR A 458 6.46 9.28 -2.61
CA THR A 458 7.05 10.57 -2.96
C THR A 458 7.18 10.66 -4.46
N LEU A 459 6.58 11.68 -5.05
CA LEU A 459 6.86 12.13 -6.41
C LEU A 459 8.14 12.99 -6.37
N ILE A 460 9.10 12.67 -7.22
CA ILE A 460 10.41 13.32 -7.32
C ILE A 460 10.58 13.81 -8.76
N TYR A 461 10.88 15.08 -8.94
CA TYR A 461 11.07 15.67 -10.26
C TYR A 461 12.37 16.48 -10.32
N HIS A 462 13.16 16.33 -11.39
CA HIS A 462 14.43 17.01 -11.67
C HIS A 462 15.46 16.94 -10.53
N CYS A 463 15.47 15.83 -9.75
CA CYS A 463 16.40 15.63 -8.66
C CYS A 463 17.52 14.64 -9.07
N ASN A 464 18.76 14.93 -8.68
CA ASN A 464 19.93 14.10 -9.01
C ASN A 464 19.80 12.64 -8.56
N VAL A 465 18.97 12.37 -7.53
CA VAL A 465 18.72 11.01 -7.03
C VAL A 465 18.10 10.09 -8.08
N ILE A 466 17.38 10.63 -9.07
CA ILE A 466 16.73 9.86 -10.14
C ILE A 466 17.76 9.05 -10.93
N GLN A 467 18.95 9.61 -11.18
CA GLN A 467 20.03 8.90 -11.86
C GLN A 467 20.56 7.72 -11.03
N THR A 468 20.58 7.84 -9.71
CA THR A 468 20.94 6.75 -8.80
C THR A 468 19.89 5.64 -8.84
N MET A 469 18.60 6.00 -8.84
CA MET A 469 17.49 5.06 -8.97
C MET A 469 17.53 4.33 -10.32
N LEU A 470 17.78 5.04 -11.42
CA LEU A 470 17.93 4.46 -12.75
C LEU A 470 19.10 3.46 -12.79
N ALA A 471 20.24 3.84 -12.25
CA ALA A 471 21.42 2.97 -12.22
C ALA A 471 21.17 1.68 -11.42
N ASP A 472 20.45 1.78 -10.29
CA ASP A 472 20.05 0.63 -9.48
C ASP A 472 19.04 -0.26 -10.22
N PHE A 473 18.03 0.32 -10.88
CA PHE A 473 17.09 -0.43 -11.71
C PHE A 473 17.81 -1.26 -12.78
N LEU A 474 18.74 -0.64 -13.53
CA LEU A 474 19.49 -1.32 -14.57
C LEU A 474 20.43 -2.40 -14.00
N LYS A 475 21.01 -2.18 -12.82
CA LYS A 475 21.79 -3.20 -12.10
C LYS A 475 20.91 -4.38 -11.65
N THR A 476 19.71 -4.11 -11.18
CA THR A 476 18.72 -5.12 -10.78
C THR A 476 18.25 -5.92 -11.99
N GLN A 477 17.94 -5.25 -13.10
CA GLN A 477 17.54 -5.88 -14.36
C GLN A 477 18.59 -6.87 -14.88
N ARG A 478 19.89 -6.53 -14.78
CA ARG A 478 20.99 -7.45 -15.19
C ARG A 478 21.02 -8.74 -14.38
N LYS A 479 20.45 -8.74 -13.16
CA LYS A 479 20.32 -9.92 -12.29
C LYS A 479 18.98 -10.62 -12.44
N SER A 480 18.17 -10.19 -13.39
CA SER A 480 16.81 -10.69 -13.60
C SER A 480 16.73 -11.44 -14.93
N GLN A 481 15.92 -12.48 -14.98
CA GLN A 481 15.65 -13.20 -16.23
C GLN A 481 14.52 -12.53 -17.01
N PRO A 482 14.65 -12.35 -18.32
CA PRO A 482 13.54 -11.88 -19.15
C PRO A 482 12.45 -12.95 -19.24
N ILE A 483 11.20 -12.53 -19.23
CA ILE A 483 10.04 -13.39 -19.49
C ILE A 483 9.59 -13.17 -20.92
N THR A 484 9.24 -14.26 -21.61
CA THR A 484 8.85 -14.27 -23.01
C THR A 484 7.40 -14.72 -23.20
N LEU A 485 6.84 -14.46 -24.37
CA LEU A 485 5.52 -15.01 -24.76
C LEU A 485 5.53 -16.54 -24.81
N GLU A 486 6.68 -17.15 -25.10
CA GLU A 486 6.83 -18.60 -25.11
C GLU A 486 6.69 -19.17 -23.70
N ASP A 487 7.26 -18.52 -22.69
CA ASP A 487 7.08 -18.90 -21.28
C ASP A 487 5.60 -18.87 -20.88
N CYS A 488 4.86 -17.84 -21.33
CA CYS A 488 3.41 -17.76 -21.12
C CYS A 488 2.65 -18.91 -21.78
N LYS A 489 3.04 -19.29 -23.02
CA LYS A 489 2.40 -20.40 -23.76
C LYS A 489 2.71 -21.76 -23.13
N ASN A 490 3.93 -21.96 -22.61
CA ASN A 490 4.41 -23.21 -22.04
C ASN A 490 3.87 -23.50 -20.62
N ARG A 491 3.11 -22.56 -20.00
CA ARG A 491 2.44 -22.81 -18.73
C ARG A 491 1.48 -23.98 -18.83
N LYS A 492 1.44 -24.83 -17.80
CA LYS A 492 0.55 -25.96 -17.70
C LYS A 492 -0.91 -25.50 -17.70
N TRP A 493 -1.80 -26.26 -18.36
CA TRP A 493 -3.21 -25.90 -18.51
C TRP A 493 -3.91 -25.58 -17.18
N TYR A 494 -3.60 -26.34 -16.09
CA TYR A 494 -4.20 -26.11 -14.78
C TYR A 494 -3.73 -24.80 -14.14
N GLN A 495 -2.49 -24.35 -14.42
CA GLN A 495 -2.00 -23.04 -13.96
C GLN A 495 -2.76 -21.90 -14.65
N LYS A 496 -3.06 -22.05 -15.96
CA LYS A 496 -3.88 -21.11 -16.70
C LYS A 496 -5.31 -21.06 -16.15
N CYS A 497 -5.94 -22.21 -15.94
CA CYS A 497 -7.27 -22.28 -15.31
C CYS A 497 -7.29 -21.62 -13.93
N ASN A 498 -6.32 -21.93 -13.08
CA ASN A 498 -6.21 -21.33 -11.74
C ASN A 498 -6.09 -19.80 -11.84
N SER A 499 -5.25 -19.29 -12.73
CA SER A 499 -5.10 -17.84 -12.87
C SER A 499 -6.37 -17.15 -13.38
N TYR A 500 -7.15 -17.77 -14.25
CA TYR A 500 -8.45 -17.20 -14.68
C TYR A 500 -9.47 -17.19 -13.55
N VAL A 501 -9.58 -18.28 -12.79
CA VAL A 501 -10.50 -18.34 -11.63
C VAL A 501 -10.09 -17.33 -10.54
N LEU A 502 -8.80 -17.24 -10.23
CA LEU A 502 -8.29 -16.24 -9.29
C LEU A 502 -8.47 -14.83 -9.82
N GLY A 503 -8.35 -14.60 -11.13
CA GLY A 503 -8.57 -13.31 -11.78
C GLY A 503 -9.96 -12.73 -11.55
N LEU A 504 -10.99 -13.56 -11.54
CA LEU A 504 -12.35 -13.14 -11.21
C LEU A 504 -12.49 -12.62 -9.77
N LEU A 505 -11.66 -13.11 -8.85
CA LEU A 505 -11.69 -12.75 -7.44
C LEU A 505 -10.57 -11.77 -7.04
N ALA A 506 -9.66 -11.42 -7.95
CA ALA A 506 -8.51 -10.57 -7.67
C ALA A 506 -8.84 -9.28 -6.93
N PRO A 507 -9.95 -8.55 -7.22
CA PRO A 507 -10.32 -7.34 -6.50
C PRO A 507 -10.83 -7.59 -5.07
N LEU A 508 -11.06 -8.85 -4.69
CA LEU A 508 -11.52 -9.25 -3.36
C LEU A 508 -10.40 -9.90 -2.53
N LEU A 509 -9.30 -10.31 -3.22
CA LEU A 509 -8.12 -10.92 -2.61
C LEU A 509 -7.14 -9.86 -2.13
#